data_e7929e0a9219c44c8b514bc62283328a
#
_entry.id   e7929e0a9219c44c8b514bc62283328a
#
_cell.length_a   1.000
_cell.length_b   1.000
_cell.length_c   1.000
_cell.angle_alpha   90.00
_cell.angle_beta   90.00
_cell.angle_gamma   90.00
#
_symmetry.space_group_name_H-M   'P 1'
#
loop_
_entity.id
_entity.type
_entity.pdbx_description
1 polymer ?
#
loop_
_entity_poly.entity_id
_entity_poly.type
_entity_poly.pdbx_seq_one_letter_code
_entity_poly.pdbx_strand_id
1 'polypeptide(L)'
;MTTETRTDHPLIWAHANTPAAVDAVREVLMRAKLSEPTLSYVLTAPDSEVTYAPDVVVLDEADSQAGLAWLSQSSPDLCLWAEASVASALFGLNHRRSIPTLLINAETRPLWSRTWLWRKTIARQTLKPVFYAFVASAASTGSLRNLGLPARNIEVLGPLLGGVLAPGCDEGERDRIGEILAGRPVWFAHRVPHQEMRVVIDAFM
;
A
#
# COMPACT_ATOMS: atom_id res chain seq x y z
N MET A 1 -31.43 12.84 17.13
CA MET A 1 -30.78 11.57 16.88
C MET A 1 -31.05 11.23 15.41
N THR A 2 -30.18 11.68 14.55
CA THR A 2 -30.25 11.42 13.10
C THR A 2 -29.55 10.08 12.87
N THR A 3 -30.31 9.07 12.54
CA THR A 3 -29.81 7.76 12.13
C THR A 3 -29.12 7.97 10.80
N GLU A 4 -27.78 8.07 10.80
CA GLU A 4 -26.99 8.04 9.57
C GLU A 4 -27.28 6.73 8.89
N THR A 5 -27.85 6.79 7.72
CA THR A 5 -28.07 5.68 6.81
C THR A 5 -26.69 5.18 6.41
N ARG A 6 -26.22 4.13 7.08
CA ARG A 6 -25.06 3.35 6.63
C ARG A 6 -25.37 2.92 5.20
N THR A 7 -24.61 3.42 4.24
CA THR A 7 -24.70 2.95 2.86
C THR A 7 -24.46 1.44 2.88
N ASP A 8 -25.35 0.68 2.23
CA ASP A 8 -25.34 -0.81 2.18
C ASP A 8 -24.09 -1.38 1.48
N HIS A 9 -23.14 -0.51 1.13
CA HIS A 9 -21.93 -0.85 0.38
C HIS A 9 -20.69 -0.77 1.27
N PRO A 10 -19.82 -1.79 1.23
CA PRO A 10 -18.59 -1.80 2.01
C PRO A 10 -17.66 -0.66 1.58
N LEU A 11 -17.11 0.06 2.56
CA LEU A 11 -16.14 1.12 2.36
C LEU A 11 -14.76 0.69 2.86
N ILE A 12 -13.78 0.68 1.98
CA ILE A 12 -12.37 0.49 2.33
C ILE A 12 -11.69 1.86 2.45
N TRP A 13 -11.06 2.09 3.58
CA TRP A 13 -10.10 3.16 3.75
C TRP A 13 -8.68 2.61 3.55
N ALA A 14 -7.96 3.12 2.58
CA ALA A 14 -6.56 2.81 2.38
C ALA A 14 -5.69 4.03 2.70
N HIS A 15 -4.58 3.81 3.40
CA HIS A 15 -3.58 4.83 3.68
C HIS A 15 -2.20 4.31 3.28
N ALA A 16 -1.46 5.11 2.51
CA ALA A 16 -0.14 4.76 2.01
C ALA A 16 0.82 5.94 2.11
N ASN A 17 2.03 5.71 2.61
CA ASN A 17 2.97 6.78 3.00
C ASN A 17 3.95 7.19 1.90
N THR A 18 4.10 6.38 0.86
CA THR A 18 5.00 6.71 -0.26
C THR A 18 4.25 6.70 -1.59
N PRO A 19 4.68 7.46 -2.60
CA PRO A 19 4.05 7.45 -3.91
C PRO A 19 3.97 6.04 -4.52
N ALA A 20 5.02 5.24 -4.35
CA ALA A 20 5.04 3.85 -4.83
C ALA A 20 4.00 2.97 -4.11
N ALA A 21 3.84 3.14 -2.80
CA ALA A 21 2.81 2.45 -2.03
C ALA A 21 1.39 2.92 -2.40
N VAL A 22 1.21 4.22 -2.69
CA VAL A 22 -0.06 4.76 -3.18
C VAL A 22 -0.46 4.09 -4.49
N ASP A 23 0.46 3.99 -5.45
CA ASP A 23 0.19 3.36 -6.74
C ASP A 23 -0.10 1.86 -6.59
N ALA A 24 0.67 1.16 -5.75
CA ALA A 24 0.48 -0.26 -5.48
C ALA A 24 -0.89 -0.54 -4.83
N VAL A 25 -1.26 0.24 -3.82
CA VAL A 25 -2.54 0.09 -3.12
C VAL A 25 -3.70 0.47 -4.02
N ARG A 26 -3.55 1.52 -4.85
CA ARG A 26 -4.57 1.89 -5.84
C ARG A 26 -4.88 0.74 -6.78
N GLU A 27 -3.87 0.04 -7.29
CA GLU A 27 -4.07 -1.12 -8.15
C GLU A 27 -4.84 -2.25 -7.45
N VAL A 28 -4.49 -2.54 -6.20
CA VAL A 28 -5.22 -3.52 -5.38
C VAL A 28 -6.70 -3.13 -5.24
N LEU A 29 -6.97 -1.87 -4.92
CA LEU A 29 -8.34 -1.36 -4.76
C LEU A 29 -9.13 -1.39 -6.06
N MET A 30 -8.50 -1.04 -7.18
CA MET A 30 -9.13 -1.12 -8.50
C MET A 30 -9.49 -2.56 -8.85
N ARG A 31 -8.60 -3.52 -8.62
CA ARG A 31 -8.89 -4.95 -8.84
C ARG A 31 -9.98 -5.47 -7.91
N ALA A 32 -9.95 -5.07 -6.64
CA ALA A 32 -11.01 -5.41 -5.70
C ALA A 32 -12.38 -4.88 -6.17
N LYS A 33 -12.42 -3.65 -6.68
CA LYS A 33 -13.65 -3.06 -7.24
C LYS A 33 -14.14 -3.75 -8.51
N LEU A 34 -13.22 -4.27 -9.33
CA LEU A 34 -13.61 -5.07 -10.50
C LEU A 34 -14.27 -6.40 -10.09
N SER A 35 -13.83 -7.00 -8.98
CA SER A 35 -14.40 -8.23 -8.43
C SER A 35 -15.68 -7.98 -7.65
N GLU A 36 -15.79 -6.84 -6.98
CA GLU A 36 -16.95 -6.42 -6.18
C GLU A 36 -17.34 -4.98 -6.57
N PRO A 37 -18.20 -4.80 -7.58
CA PRO A 37 -18.57 -3.47 -8.10
C PRO A 37 -19.24 -2.54 -7.07
N THR A 38 -19.84 -3.10 -6.03
CA THR A 38 -20.49 -2.34 -4.96
C THR A 38 -19.48 -1.75 -3.99
N LEU A 39 -18.22 -2.23 -3.99
CA LEU A 39 -17.16 -1.75 -3.14
C LEU A 39 -16.87 -0.27 -3.39
N SER A 40 -16.84 0.50 -2.32
CA SER A 40 -16.35 1.88 -2.31
C SER A 40 -14.99 1.93 -1.60
N TYR A 41 -14.12 2.82 -2.04
CA TYR A 41 -12.85 3.04 -1.35
C TYR A 41 -12.45 4.50 -1.32
N VAL A 42 -11.66 4.86 -0.33
CA VAL A 42 -10.95 6.13 -0.25
C VAL A 42 -9.47 5.84 -0.03
N LEU A 43 -8.62 6.42 -0.86
CA LEU A 43 -7.17 6.32 -0.76
C LEU A 43 -6.64 7.64 -0.20
N THR A 44 -5.88 7.55 0.89
CA THR A 44 -5.29 8.70 1.57
C THR A 44 -3.76 8.58 1.58
N ALA A 45 -3.10 9.72 1.53
CA ALA A 45 -1.66 9.83 1.63
C ALA A 45 -1.28 11.06 2.47
N PRO A 46 -0.09 11.10 3.10
CA PRO A 46 0.37 12.28 3.80
C PRO A 46 0.65 13.43 2.83
N ASP A 47 0.65 14.65 3.35
CA ASP A 47 1.13 15.79 2.59
C ASP A 47 2.61 15.61 2.23
N SER A 48 2.94 15.84 0.97
CA SER A 48 4.28 15.68 0.44
C SER A 48 4.50 16.63 -0.74
N GLU A 49 5.76 16.83 -1.11
CA GLU A 49 6.11 17.59 -2.33
C GLU A 49 5.65 16.90 -3.63
N VAL A 50 5.17 15.66 -3.52
CA VAL A 50 4.69 14.88 -4.67
C VAL A 50 3.20 15.15 -4.90
N THR A 51 2.87 15.50 -6.13
CA THR A 51 1.47 15.63 -6.54
C THR A 51 0.87 14.25 -6.77
N TYR A 52 -0.12 13.92 -5.97
CA TYR A 52 -0.90 12.69 -6.15
C TYR A 52 -1.99 12.86 -7.20
N ALA A 53 -2.52 11.75 -7.68
CA ALA A 53 -3.68 11.76 -8.57
C ALA A 53 -4.92 12.33 -7.85
N PRO A 54 -5.89 12.89 -8.60
CA PRO A 54 -7.06 13.58 -8.02
C PRO A 54 -7.95 12.72 -7.12
N ASP A 55 -7.86 11.40 -7.21
CA ASP A 55 -8.60 10.44 -6.39
C ASP A 55 -7.95 10.15 -5.03
N VAL A 56 -6.79 10.74 -4.75
CA VAL A 56 -6.09 10.60 -3.47
C VAL A 56 -6.41 11.77 -2.56
N VAL A 57 -6.89 11.48 -1.37
CA VAL A 57 -7.14 12.48 -0.34
C VAL A 57 -5.89 12.69 0.50
N VAL A 58 -5.41 13.92 0.58
CA VAL A 58 -4.25 14.23 1.42
C VAL A 58 -4.72 14.35 2.88
N LEU A 59 -4.14 13.49 3.74
CA LEU A 59 -4.35 13.51 5.18
C LEU A 59 -2.98 13.48 5.88
N ASP A 60 -2.66 14.51 6.63
CA ASP A 60 -1.45 14.54 7.45
C ASP A 60 -1.55 13.48 8.57
N GLU A 61 -0.57 12.59 8.61
CA GLU A 61 -0.46 11.57 9.68
C GLU A 61 -0.34 12.19 11.08
N ALA A 62 0.15 13.40 11.20
CA ALA A 62 0.27 14.14 12.45
C ALA A 62 -1.01 14.88 12.83
N ASP A 63 -1.88 15.22 11.88
CA ASP A 63 -3.13 15.95 12.13
C ASP A 63 -4.27 15.00 12.51
N SER A 64 -4.43 14.81 13.80
CA SER A 64 -5.54 14.01 14.34
C SER A 64 -6.91 14.66 14.15
N GLN A 65 -7.01 15.98 13.95
CA GLN A 65 -8.29 16.68 13.82
C GLN A 65 -8.90 16.47 12.42
N ALA A 66 -8.08 16.63 11.37
CA ALA A 66 -8.51 16.33 10.00
C ALA A 66 -8.93 14.88 9.86
N GLY A 67 -8.13 13.95 10.41
CA GLY A 67 -8.46 12.53 10.41
C GLY A 67 -9.75 12.20 11.16
N LEU A 68 -10.01 12.83 12.32
CA LEU A 68 -11.26 12.67 13.07
C LEU A 68 -12.46 13.19 12.29
N ALA A 69 -12.36 14.36 11.69
CA ALA A 69 -13.42 14.95 10.89
C ALA A 69 -13.78 14.01 9.71
N TRP A 70 -12.77 13.49 9.04
CA TRP A 70 -12.95 12.56 7.94
C TRP A 70 -13.59 11.25 8.39
N LEU A 71 -13.08 10.60 9.45
CA LEU A 71 -13.61 9.33 9.97
C LEU A 71 -15.03 9.47 10.53
N SER A 72 -15.41 10.66 11.03
CA SER A 72 -16.78 10.88 11.51
C SER A 72 -17.81 10.89 10.38
N GLN A 73 -17.38 11.18 9.17
CA GLN A 73 -18.24 11.24 7.98
C GLN A 73 -18.21 9.94 7.17
N SER A 74 -17.09 9.20 7.19
CA SER A 74 -16.84 8.12 6.23
C SER A 74 -17.09 6.72 6.79
N SER A 75 -16.97 6.49 8.09
CA SER A 75 -17.22 5.19 8.77
C SER A 75 -16.74 3.94 8.00
N PRO A 76 -15.45 3.79 7.70
CA PRO A 76 -14.94 2.68 6.90
C PRO A 76 -15.10 1.33 7.63
N ASP A 77 -15.35 0.27 6.86
CA ASP A 77 -15.50 -1.11 7.34
C ASP A 77 -14.17 -1.84 7.43
N LEU A 78 -13.18 -1.44 6.63
CA LEU A 78 -11.84 -2.01 6.58
C LEU A 78 -10.80 -0.92 6.33
N CYS A 79 -9.63 -1.07 6.95
CA CYS A 79 -8.47 -0.23 6.69
C CYS A 79 -7.34 -1.05 6.05
N LEU A 80 -6.80 -0.57 4.92
CA LEU A 80 -5.53 -1.02 4.36
C LEU A 80 -4.45 0.00 4.74
N TRP A 81 -3.43 -0.44 5.47
CA TRP A 81 -2.36 0.42 5.96
C TRP A 81 -1.03 0.02 5.33
N ALA A 82 -0.51 0.85 4.42
CA ALA A 82 0.65 0.49 3.59
C ALA A 82 1.85 1.41 3.86
N GLU A 83 2.98 0.80 4.24
CA GLU A 83 4.28 1.48 4.46
C GLU A 83 4.22 2.68 5.40
N ALA A 84 3.13 2.87 6.11
CA ALA A 84 2.90 4.00 6.97
C ALA A 84 3.12 3.63 8.45
N SER A 85 3.46 4.63 9.26
CA SER A 85 3.74 4.41 10.67
C SER A 85 2.48 4.06 11.46
N VAL A 86 2.49 2.90 12.12
CA VAL A 86 1.42 2.55 13.09
C VAL A 86 1.52 3.36 14.40
N ALA A 87 2.57 4.16 14.55
CA ALA A 87 2.73 5.10 15.67
C ALA A 87 2.18 6.50 15.34
N SER A 88 1.63 6.70 14.15
CA SER A 88 1.05 7.98 13.76
C SER A 88 -0.23 8.28 14.52
N ALA A 89 -0.58 9.57 14.62
CA ALA A 89 -1.82 10.00 15.22
C ALA A 89 -3.03 9.44 14.45
N LEU A 90 -2.94 9.40 13.13
CA LEU A 90 -3.97 8.89 12.23
C LEU A 90 -4.23 7.39 12.47
N PHE A 91 -3.18 6.56 12.62
CA PHE A 91 -3.36 5.16 12.99
C PHE A 91 -3.97 5.00 14.40
N GLY A 92 -3.62 5.88 15.32
CA GLY A 92 -4.24 5.93 16.65
C GLY A 92 -5.76 6.19 16.61
N LEU A 93 -6.25 6.95 15.64
CA LEU A 93 -7.68 7.15 15.38
C LEU A 93 -8.34 5.86 14.88
N ASN A 94 -7.71 5.18 13.94
CA ASN A 94 -8.15 3.89 13.43
C ASN A 94 -8.31 2.87 14.58
N HIS A 95 -7.31 2.79 15.46
CA HIS A 95 -7.37 1.95 16.65
C HIS A 95 -8.56 2.30 17.57
N ARG A 96 -8.78 3.59 17.85
CA ARG A 96 -9.90 4.05 18.71
C ARG A 96 -11.28 3.70 18.13
N ARG A 97 -11.40 3.70 16.82
CA ARG A 97 -12.64 3.31 16.11
C ARG A 97 -12.74 1.81 15.90
N SER A 98 -11.70 1.04 16.28
CA SER A 98 -11.66 -0.43 16.12
C SER A 98 -11.90 -0.89 14.68
N ILE A 99 -11.43 -0.13 13.70
CA ILE A 99 -11.58 -0.47 12.29
C ILE A 99 -10.64 -1.65 11.99
N PRO A 100 -11.16 -2.79 11.50
CA PRO A 100 -10.33 -3.93 11.11
C PRO A 100 -9.25 -3.48 10.13
N THR A 101 -7.99 -3.85 10.39
CA THR A 101 -6.85 -3.34 9.64
C THR A 101 -6.02 -4.46 9.06
N LEU A 102 -5.70 -4.34 7.77
CA LEU A 102 -4.72 -5.13 7.06
C LEU A 102 -3.46 -4.30 6.84
N LEU A 103 -2.31 -4.79 7.29
CA LEU A 103 -1.03 -4.17 7.00
C LEU A 103 -0.48 -4.68 5.67
N ILE A 104 0.02 -3.78 4.85
CA ILE A 104 0.62 -4.08 3.54
C ILE A 104 2.04 -3.51 3.50
N ASN A 105 2.99 -4.27 2.95
CA ASN A 105 4.42 -3.93 2.96
C ASN A 105 4.92 -3.57 4.36
N ALA A 106 4.42 -4.26 5.37
CA ALA A 106 4.75 -3.99 6.75
C ALA A 106 6.24 -4.26 7.01
N GLU A 107 7.03 -3.20 6.99
CA GLU A 107 8.43 -3.24 7.35
C GLU A 107 8.66 -2.74 8.78
N THR A 108 9.70 -3.29 9.42
CA THR A 108 10.01 -2.99 10.82
C THR A 108 10.51 -1.57 11.04
N ARG A 109 11.17 -0.96 10.03
CA ARG A 109 11.81 0.35 10.19
C ARG A 109 10.86 1.54 10.10
N PRO A 110 9.94 1.63 9.15
CA PRO A 110 8.94 2.69 9.14
C PRO A 110 7.86 2.50 10.19
N LEU A 111 7.61 1.26 10.63
CA LEU A 111 6.57 0.97 11.63
C LEU A 111 6.95 1.42 13.04
N TRP A 112 8.27 1.50 13.36
CA TRP A 112 8.73 1.69 14.74
C TRP A 112 9.88 2.66 14.83
N SER A 113 9.70 3.78 15.50
CA SER A 113 10.83 4.57 15.97
C SER A 113 11.53 3.83 17.12
N ARG A 114 12.86 3.99 17.21
CA ARG A 114 13.71 3.35 18.24
C ARG A 114 13.27 3.65 19.68
N THR A 115 12.63 4.77 19.91
CA THR A 115 12.08 5.22 21.19
C THR A 115 10.82 4.45 21.61
N TRP A 116 10.14 3.79 20.70
CA TRP A 116 8.85 3.15 20.95
C TRP A 116 8.96 1.74 21.54
N LEU A 117 10.11 1.10 21.43
CA LEU A 117 10.40 -0.22 22.05
C LEU A 117 10.16 -0.24 23.56
N TRP A 118 10.23 0.90 24.22
CA TRP A 118 9.97 1.06 25.67
C TRP A 118 8.47 0.95 26.01
N ARG A 119 7.60 1.03 25.01
CA ARG A 119 6.14 1.01 25.20
C ARG A 119 5.49 -0.21 24.54
N LYS A 120 6.09 -1.39 24.72
CA LYS A 120 5.54 -2.65 24.15
C LYS A 120 4.05 -2.85 24.43
N THR A 121 3.57 -2.45 25.59
CA THR A 121 2.16 -2.58 25.98
C THR A 121 1.27 -1.68 25.13
N ILE A 122 1.68 -0.42 24.92
CA ILE A 122 0.94 0.52 24.06
C ILE A 122 0.95 0.02 22.62
N ALA A 123 2.10 -0.45 22.16
CA ALA A 123 2.28 -1.01 20.84
C ALA A 123 1.32 -2.19 20.56
N ARG A 124 1.24 -3.12 21.52
CA ARG A 124 0.32 -4.25 21.43
C ARG A 124 -1.15 -3.81 21.41
N GLN A 125 -1.48 -2.78 22.18
CA GLN A 125 -2.84 -2.24 22.18
C GLN A 125 -3.17 -1.58 20.85
N THR A 126 -2.25 -0.79 20.30
CA THR A 126 -2.44 -0.08 19.03
C THR A 126 -2.63 -1.05 17.86
N LEU A 127 -1.99 -2.24 17.91
CA LEU A 127 -2.14 -3.27 16.88
C LEU A 127 -3.37 -4.16 17.04
N LYS A 128 -4.18 -4.00 18.07
CA LYS A 128 -5.40 -4.82 18.24
C LYS A 128 -6.32 -4.89 17.02
N PRO A 129 -6.59 -3.80 16.28
CA PRO A 129 -7.43 -3.86 15.09
C PRO A 129 -6.75 -4.57 13.92
N VAL A 130 -5.43 -4.78 13.97
CA VAL A 130 -4.71 -5.48 12.91
C VAL A 130 -5.02 -6.97 12.97
N PHE A 131 -5.71 -7.47 11.98
CA PHE A 131 -6.07 -8.88 11.89
C PHE A 131 -5.13 -9.68 10.99
N TYR A 132 -4.45 -9.04 10.03
CA TYR A 132 -3.51 -9.68 9.11
C TYR A 132 -2.41 -8.73 8.65
N ALA A 133 -1.26 -9.25 8.27
CA ALA A 133 -0.15 -8.48 7.75
C ALA A 133 0.55 -9.19 6.60
N PHE A 134 0.68 -8.52 5.47
CA PHE A 134 1.57 -8.88 4.38
C PHE A 134 2.89 -8.14 4.58
N VAL A 135 3.98 -8.88 4.70
CA VAL A 135 5.32 -8.31 4.92
C VAL A 135 6.19 -8.49 3.68
N ALA A 136 7.01 -7.47 3.42
CA ALA A 136 7.93 -7.49 2.30
C ALA A 136 9.09 -8.49 2.50
N SER A 137 9.47 -8.77 3.75
CA SER A 137 10.57 -9.68 4.05
C SER A 137 10.34 -10.49 5.33
N ALA A 138 11.00 -11.63 5.43
CA ALA A 138 10.96 -12.49 6.62
C ALA A 138 11.50 -11.78 7.89
N ALA A 139 12.39 -10.80 7.74
CA ALA A 139 12.93 -10.03 8.85
C ALA A 139 11.86 -9.25 9.62
N SER A 140 10.81 -8.81 8.93
CA SER A 140 9.69 -8.06 9.53
C SER A 140 8.77 -8.93 10.38
N THR A 141 8.71 -10.25 10.10
CA THR A 141 7.83 -11.20 10.82
C THR A 141 8.11 -11.26 12.31
N GLY A 142 9.39 -11.32 12.70
CA GLY A 142 9.79 -11.39 14.11
C GLY A 142 9.31 -10.21 14.93
N SER A 143 9.36 -9.02 14.37
CA SER A 143 8.94 -7.79 15.03
C SER A 143 7.43 -7.71 15.24
N LEU A 144 6.64 -8.06 14.23
CA LEU A 144 5.18 -8.10 14.35
C LEU A 144 4.72 -9.15 15.36
N ARG A 145 5.37 -10.33 15.40
CA ARG A 145 5.11 -11.35 16.41
C ARG A 145 5.41 -10.87 17.82
N ASN A 146 6.52 -10.17 18.02
CA ASN A 146 6.89 -9.60 19.31
C ASN A 146 5.89 -8.55 19.80
N LEU A 147 5.14 -7.97 18.88
CA LEU A 147 4.07 -7.00 19.15
C LEU A 147 2.70 -7.65 19.31
N GLY A 148 2.63 -8.96 19.20
CA GLY A 148 1.44 -9.73 19.52
C GLY A 148 0.61 -10.17 18.33
N LEU A 149 1.04 -9.92 17.08
CA LEU A 149 0.35 -10.47 15.92
C LEU A 149 0.68 -11.97 15.77
N PRO A 150 -0.32 -12.87 15.75
CA PRO A 150 -0.07 -14.30 15.59
C PRO A 150 0.68 -14.63 14.30
N ALA A 151 1.58 -15.61 14.34
CA ALA A 151 2.37 -15.99 13.16
C ALA A 151 1.50 -16.41 11.96
N ARG A 152 0.35 -17.05 12.22
CA ARG A 152 -0.62 -17.44 11.18
C ARG A 152 -1.28 -16.26 10.47
N ASN A 153 -1.19 -15.06 11.04
CA ASN A 153 -1.76 -13.84 10.48
C ASN A 153 -0.68 -12.95 9.83
N ILE A 154 0.51 -13.50 9.61
CA ILE A 154 1.62 -12.80 8.96
C ILE A 154 2.08 -13.65 7.78
N GLU A 155 2.08 -13.05 6.59
CA GLU A 155 2.49 -13.71 5.37
C GLU A 155 3.60 -12.91 4.67
N VAL A 156 4.63 -13.59 4.20
CA VAL A 156 5.74 -12.99 3.45
C VAL A 156 5.42 -13.11 1.97
N LEU A 157 4.99 -12.02 1.35
CA LEU A 157 4.68 -11.96 -0.09
C LEU A 157 5.80 -11.33 -0.93
N GLY A 158 6.79 -10.70 -0.28
CA GLY A 158 7.67 -9.77 -0.95
C GLY A 158 7.08 -8.36 -1.00
N PRO A 159 7.85 -7.37 -1.53
CA PRO A 159 7.36 -6.01 -1.65
C PRO A 159 6.18 -5.95 -2.64
N LEU A 160 5.07 -5.37 -2.20
CA LEU A 160 4.00 -5.00 -3.11
C LEU A 160 4.49 -3.79 -3.91
N LEU A 161 4.89 -4.05 -5.12
CA LEU A 161 5.25 -3.02 -6.07
C LEU A 161 4.00 -2.66 -6.87
N GLY A 162 3.74 -1.38 -7.06
CA GLY A 162 2.71 -0.94 -7.98
C GLY A 162 3.01 -1.56 -9.35
N GLY A 163 2.17 -2.47 -9.78
CA GLY A 163 2.17 -2.90 -11.16
C GLY A 163 1.82 -1.66 -11.97
N VAL A 164 2.80 -1.08 -12.63
CA VAL A 164 2.52 -0.05 -13.61
C VAL A 164 1.56 -0.71 -14.60
N LEU A 165 0.32 -0.24 -14.65
CA LEU A 165 -0.55 -0.55 -15.78
C LEU A 165 0.31 -0.34 -17.01
N ALA A 166 0.43 -1.37 -17.84
CA ALA A 166 1.23 -1.25 -19.05
C ALA A 166 0.87 0.10 -19.70
N PRO A 167 1.85 0.99 -19.93
CA PRO A 167 1.55 2.27 -20.55
C PRO A 167 0.76 2.01 -21.82
N GLY A 168 -0.23 2.87 -22.11
CA GLY A 168 -1.02 2.75 -23.33
C GLY A 168 -0.08 2.54 -24.51
N CYS A 169 -0.36 1.57 -25.33
CA CYS A 169 0.44 1.26 -26.51
C CYS A 169 -0.25 1.87 -27.72
N ASP A 170 0.50 2.57 -28.55
CA ASP A 170 0.07 2.86 -29.90
C ASP A 170 0.13 1.55 -30.71
N GLU A 171 -1.03 1.02 -31.03
CA GLU A 171 -1.14 -0.28 -31.71
C GLU A 171 -0.50 -0.27 -33.10
N GLY A 172 -0.57 0.87 -33.81
CA GLY A 172 0.07 1.03 -35.12
C GLY A 172 1.60 0.98 -35.03
N GLU A 173 2.16 1.65 -34.03
CA GLU A 173 3.60 1.64 -33.81
C GLU A 173 4.10 0.27 -33.29
N ARG A 174 3.30 -0.39 -32.43
CA ARG A 174 3.56 -1.76 -31.98
C ARG A 174 3.64 -2.72 -33.17
N ASP A 175 2.69 -2.66 -34.07
CA ASP A 175 2.61 -3.55 -35.23
C ASP A 175 3.77 -3.28 -36.19
N ARG A 176 4.12 -2.01 -36.41
CA ARG A 176 5.29 -1.60 -37.20
C ARG A 176 6.60 -2.14 -36.62
N ILE A 177 6.80 -2.04 -35.31
CA ILE A 177 7.95 -2.60 -34.63
C ILE A 177 7.93 -4.14 -34.73
N GLY A 178 6.75 -4.76 -34.56
CA GLY A 178 6.55 -6.19 -34.69
C GLY A 178 6.97 -6.72 -36.07
N GLU A 179 6.62 -6.00 -37.16
CA GLU A 179 7.05 -6.34 -38.52
C GLU A 179 8.57 -6.25 -38.70
N ILE A 180 9.20 -5.21 -38.15
CA ILE A 180 10.66 -5.04 -38.21
C ILE A 180 11.39 -6.16 -37.46
N LEU A 181 10.81 -6.63 -36.36
CA LEU A 181 11.38 -7.65 -35.49
C LEU A 181 10.95 -9.08 -35.85
N ALA A 182 9.99 -9.25 -36.76
CA ALA A 182 9.42 -10.54 -37.13
C ALA A 182 10.46 -11.59 -37.46
N GLY A 183 10.39 -12.73 -36.79
CA GLY A 183 11.29 -13.88 -36.97
C GLY A 183 12.67 -13.75 -36.31
N ARG A 184 12.93 -12.69 -35.56
CA ARG A 184 14.18 -12.53 -34.81
C ARG A 184 13.96 -12.81 -33.32
N PRO A 185 14.85 -13.52 -32.63
CA PRO A 185 14.87 -13.54 -31.18
C PRO A 185 15.19 -12.13 -30.69
N VAL A 186 14.29 -11.56 -29.91
CA VAL A 186 14.41 -10.22 -29.37
C VAL A 186 14.54 -10.25 -27.86
N TRP A 187 15.39 -9.42 -27.37
CA TRP A 187 15.74 -9.29 -25.99
C TRP A 187 15.84 -7.80 -25.65
N PHE A 188 15.24 -7.40 -24.54
CA PHE A 188 15.21 -6.00 -24.14
C PHE A 188 15.83 -5.81 -22.77
N ALA A 189 16.83 -4.95 -22.69
CA ALA A 189 17.45 -4.54 -21.44
C ALA A 189 17.24 -3.04 -21.19
N HIS A 190 16.69 -2.71 -20.03
CA HIS A 190 16.39 -1.33 -19.66
C HIS A 190 17.17 -0.93 -18.41
N ARG A 191 17.67 0.32 -18.37
CA ARG A 191 18.42 0.89 -17.24
C ARG A 191 19.66 0.08 -16.84
N VAL A 192 20.33 -0.55 -17.80
CA VAL A 192 21.58 -1.27 -17.54
C VAL A 192 22.68 -0.27 -17.21
N PRO A 193 23.33 -0.37 -16.05
CA PRO A 193 24.49 0.44 -15.74
C PRO A 193 25.57 0.24 -16.80
N HIS A 194 26.27 1.31 -17.20
CA HIS A 194 27.31 1.23 -18.23
C HIS A 194 28.37 0.15 -17.93
N GLN A 195 28.66 -0.08 -16.67
CA GLN A 195 29.63 -1.08 -16.20
C GLN A 195 29.17 -2.53 -16.45
N GLU A 196 27.87 -2.78 -16.51
CA GLU A 196 27.25 -4.11 -16.68
C GLU A 196 26.86 -4.38 -18.15
N MET A 197 26.92 -3.36 -19.00
CA MET A 197 26.45 -3.45 -20.40
C MET A 197 27.18 -4.57 -21.15
N ARG A 198 28.47 -4.77 -20.90
CA ARG A 198 29.26 -5.80 -21.55
C ARG A 198 28.80 -7.23 -21.18
N VAL A 199 28.53 -7.45 -19.89
CA VAL A 199 28.03 -8.74 -19.40
C VAL A 199 26.67 -9.06 -20.00
N VAL A 200 25.85 -8.03 -20.14
CA VAL A 200 24.50 -8.12 -20.69
C VAL A 200 24.55 -8.45 -22.20
N ILE A 201 25.47 -7.85 -22.96
CA ILE A 201 25.67 -8.16 -24.38
C ILE A 201 26.26 -9.57 -24.55
N ASP A 202 27.26 -9.92 -23.76
CA ASP A 202 27.93 -11.24 -23.84
C ASP A 202 26.96 -12.39 -23.50
N ALA A 203 25.95 -12.14 -22.64
CA ALA A 203 24.90 -13.11 -22.33
C ALA A 203 23.89 -13.34 -23.48
N PHE A 204 23.82 -12.41 -24.44
CA PHE A 204 22.94 -12.50 -25.60
C PHE A 204 23.61 -13.16 -26.81
N MET A 205 24.94 -13.13 -26.91
CA MET A 205 25.72 -13.72 -28.02
C MET A 205 26.02 -15.18 -27.81
#